data_d720aad0e7aeacf82e719951b09f8c87
#
_entry.id   d720aad0e7aeacf82e719951b09f8c87
#
_cell.length_a   1.000
_cell.length_b   1.000
_cell.length_c   1.000
_cell.angle_alpha   90.00
_cell.angle_beta   90.00
_cell.angle_gamma   90.00
#
_symmetry.space_group_name_H-M   'P 1'
#
loop_
_entity.id
_entity.type
_entity.pdbx_description
1 polymer ?
#
loop_
_entity_poly.entity_id
_entity_poly.type
_entity_poly.pdbx_seq_one_letter_code
_entity_poly.pdbx_strand_id
1 'polypeptide(L)'
;REDILHGIDATMDAWLTSGRYTSEFEKNLNNYIGSKNAILVNSGSSANLAAFYSLTSPSLRSKALLPGDEIITVAAGFPTTINPLIQFGCIPVFIDIDLPTYNIDVNKIEAAIGSKTKGIMIAHALGNPFNLKVITQIAKQHNLWLIEDNCDALGAEYQGKKTGTFGDLATLSFYPAHHITMGEGGAVLVNNRRLNSLVLSFRDWGRDCYCETGCDNTCGKRFEWQMGDLPYGFDHKYIYTHIG
;
A
#
# COMPACT_ATOMS: atom_id res chain seq x y z
N ARG A 1 11.39 2.01 -27.38
CA ARG A 1 12.01 0.81 -28.02
C ARG A 1 12.61 -0.12 -26.97
N GLU A 2 13.34 0.43 -25.99
CA GLU A 2 13.99 -0.36 -24.93
C GLU A 2 12.98 -1.10 -24.06
N ASP A 3 11.89 -0.44 -23.67
CA ASP A 3 10.82 -1.06 -22.87
C ASP A 3 10.24 -2.30 -23.56
N ILE A 4 10.05 -2.24 -24.88
CA ILE A 4 9.56 -3.39 -25.67
C ILE A 4 10.59 -4.52 -25.67
N LEU A 5 11.88 -4.19 -25.79
CA LEU A 5 12.96 -5.18 -25.76
C LEU A 5 13.03 -5.87 -24.39
N HIS A 6 12.89 -5.13 -23.29
CA HIS A 6 12.83 -5.71 -21.95
C HIS A 6 11.58 -6.61 -21.76
N GLY A 7 10.44 -6.23 -22.34
CA GLY A 7 9.23 -7.08 -22.34
C GLY A 7 9.43 -8.39 -23.11
N ILE A 8 10.09 -8.34 -24.26
CA ILE A 8 10.45 -9.54 -25.04
C ILE A 8 11.43 -10.41 -24.25
N ASP A 9 12.48 -9.81 -23.68
CA ASP A 9 13.50 -10.51 -22.92
C ASP A 9 12.89 -11.20 -21.68
N ALA A 10 11.98 -10.51 -20.95
CA ALA A 10 11.23 -11.10 -19.84
C ALA A 10 10.34 -12.28 -20.28
N THR A 11 9.75 -12.19 -21.49
CA THR A 11 8.95 -13.28 -22.05
C THR A 11 9.80 -14.48 -22.40
N MET A 12 11.02 -14.25 -22.91
CA MET A 12 11.98 -15.32 -23.25
C MET A 12 12.51 -16.07 -22.02
N ASP A 13 12.46 -15.48 -20.83
CA ASP A 13 12.75 -16.20 -19.58
C ASP A 13 11.75 -17.34 -19.33
N ALA A 14 10.62 -17.37 -20.03
CA ALA A 14 9.50 -18.30 -19.82
C ALA A 14 8.96 -18.32 -18.37
N TRP A 15 9.30 -17.29 -17.59
CA TRP A 15 8.82 -17.06 -16.23
C TRP A 15 7.77 -15.95 -16.24
N LEU A 16 6.49 -16.32 -16.41
CA LEU A 16 5.40 -15.39 -16.70
C LEU A 16 4.73 -14.84 -15.42
N THR A 17 5.52 -14.58 -14.38
CA THR A 17 5.07 -13.97 -13.12
C THR A 17 6.19 -13.07 -12.58
N SER A 18 6.09 -12.62 -11.31
CA SER A 18 7.12 -11.79 -10.67
C SER A 18 8.50 -12.46 -10.77
N GLY A 19 9.48 -11.77 -11.33
CA GLY A 19 10.82 -12.28 -11.60
C GLY A 19 11.90 -11.20 -11.46
N ARG A 20 13.01 -11.37 -12.17
CA ARG A 20 14.18 -10.48 -12.07
C ARG A 20 13.86 -9.01 -12.32
N TYR A 21 13.02 -8.70 -13.32
CA TYR A 21 12.61 -7.32 -13.60
C TYR A 21 11.75 -6.72 -12.49
N THR A 22 10.89 -7.52 -11.86
CA THR A 22 10.12 -7.07 -10.69
C THR A 22 11.04 -6.66 -9.56
N SER A 23 11.99 -7.52 -9.20
CA SER A 23 12.94 -7.26 -8.10
C SER A 23 13.83 -6.05 -8.39
N GLU A 24 14.31 -5.91 -9.63
CA GLU A 24 15.10 -4.76 -10.04
C GLU A 24 14.30 -3.46 -10.01
N PHE A 25 13.07 -3.48 -10.50
CA PHE A 25 12.20 -2.31 -10.49
C PHE A 25 11.85 -1.88 -9.06
N GLU A 26 11.45 -2.82 -8.20
CA GLU A 26 11.16 -2.54 -6.79
C GLU A 26 12.36 -1.90 -6.07
N LYS A 27 13.56 -2.42 -6.30
CA LYS A 27 14.81 -1.85 -5.77
C LYS A 27 15.06 -0.44 -6.28
N ASN A 28 14.91 -0.21 -7.58
CA ASN A 28 15.16 1.09 -8.19
C ASN A 28 14.10 2.11 -7.76
N LEU A 29 12.84 1.70 -7.66
CA LEU A 29 11.75 2.53 -7.15
C LEU A 29 12.00 2.94 -5.69
N ASN A 30 12.40 2.01 -4.84
CA ASN A 30 12.79 2.30 -3.46
C ASN A 30 13.91 3.33 -3.37
N ASN A 31 14.95 3.17 -4.18
CA ASN A 31 16.07 4.10 -4.20
C ASN A 31 15.65 5.49 -4.68
N TYR A 32 14.76 5.55 -5.68
CA TYR A 32 14.26 6.80 -6.23
C TYR A 32 13.35 7.55 -5.24
N ILE A 33 12.41 6.86 -4.62
CA ILE A 33 11.44 7.44 -3.68
C ILE A 33 12.06 7.68 -2.31
N GLY A 34 12.86 6.75 -1.82
CA GLY A 34 13.38 6.74 -0.46
C GLY A 34 12.45 6.03 0.54
N SER A 35 11.54 5.19 0.07
CA SER A 35 10.72 4.31 0.92
C SER A 35 11.58 3.18 1.53
N LYS A 36 11.04 2.44 2.50
CA LYS A 36 11.77 1.30 3.08
C LYS A 36 11.64 0.04 2.26
N ASN A 37 10.50 -0.12 1.57
CA ASN A 37 10.27 -1.19 0.61
C ASN A 37 9.21 -0.76 -0.41
N ALA A 38 9.22 -1.38 -1.59
CA ALA A 38 8.18 -1.28 -2.61
C ALA A 38 7.75 -2.68 -3.01
N ILE A 39 6.46 -2.88 -3.22
CA ILE A 39 5.85 -4.15 -3.59
C ILE A 39 4.99 -3.90 -4.82
N LEU A 40 5.35 -4.50 -5.96
CA LEU A 40 4.60 -4.37 -7.20
C LEU A 40 3.29 -5.16 -7.16
N VAL A 41 2.28 -4.55 -7.77
CA VAL A 41 0.95 -5.10 -8.02
C VAL A 41 0.50 -4.76 -9.42
N ASN A 42 -0.63 -5.30 -9.88
CA ASN A 42 -1.12 -5.16 -11.25
C ASN A 42 -1.81 -3.83 -11.58
N SER A 43 -2.10 -2.99 -10.59
CA SER A 43 -2.69 -1.65 -10.81
C SER A 43 -2.60 -0.77 -9.56
N GLY A 44 -2.79 0.55 -9.72
CA GLY A 44 -2.95 1.47 -8.57
C GLY A 44 -4.15 1.13 -7.70
N SER A 45 -5.23 0.65 -8.31
CA SER A 45 -6.42 0.17 -7.57
C SER A 45 -6.10 -1.01 -6.67
N SER A 46 -5.34 -1.98 -7.18
CA SER A 46 -4.85 -3.11 -6.38
C SER A 46 -3.84 -2.68 -5.33
N ALA A 47 -3.04 -1.64 -5.60
CA ALA A 47 -2.15 -1.06 -4.60
C ALA A 47 -2.96 -0.48 -3.43
N ASN A 48 -4.02 0.27 -3.70
CA ASN A 48 -4.92 0.80 -2.67
C ASN A 48 -5.59 -0.32 -1.87
N LEU A 49 -6.06 -1.37 -2.53
CA LEU A 49 -6.62 -2.55 -1.86
C LEU A 49 -5.58 -3.22 -0.95
N ALA A 50 -4.42 -3.61 -1.47
CA ALA A 50 -3.39 -4.31 -0.71
C ALA A 50 -2.87 -3.47 0.47
N ALA A 51 -2.68 -2.16 0.28
CA ALA A 51 -2.27 -1.24 1.33
C ALA A 51 -3.32 -1.18 2.45
N PHE A 52 -4.59 -0.95 2.10
CA PHE A 52 -5.67 -0.84 3.07
C PHE A 52 -5.91 -2.17 3.80
N TYR A 53 -6.07 -3.27 3.05
CA TYR A 53 -6.36 -4.58 3.65
C TYR A 53 -5.21 -5.09 4.53
N SER A 54 -3.97 -4.70 4.28
CA SER A 54 -2.86 -5.04 5.19
C SER A 54 -3.07 -4.51 6.61
N LEU A 55 -3.82 -3.42 6.76
CA LEU A 55 -4.15 -2.84 8.07
C LEU A 55 -5.31 -3.54 8.79
N THR A 56 -6.02 -4.44 8.12
CA THR A 56 -7.11 -5.23 8.71
C THR A 56 -6.62 -6.53 9.35
N SER A 57 -5.33 -6.84 9.21
CA SER A 57 -4.75 -8.08 9.73
C SER A 57 -4.93 -8.21 11.25
N PRO A 58 -5.46 -9.34 11.74
CA PRO A 58 -5.57 -9.61 13.19
C PRO A 58 -4.22 -9.59 13.90
N SER A 59 -3.11 -9.79 13.19
CA SER A 59 -1.76 -9.73 13.77
C SER A 59 -1.41 -8.33 14.29
N LEU A 60 -2.09 -7.29 13.83
CA LEU A 60 -1.97 -5.91 14.33
C LEU A 60 -2.68 -5.69 15.67
N ARG A 61 -3.43 -6.70 16.15
CA ARG A 61 -4.14 -6.66 17.45
C ARG A 61 -5.08 -5.45 17.55
N SER A 62 -4.92 -4.63 18.58
CA SER A 62 -5.76 -3.43 18.82
C SER A 62 -5.61 -2.33 17.76
N LYS A 63 -4.61 -2.41 16.88
CA LYS A 63 -4.43 -1.51 15.76
C LYS A 63 -5.06 -1.99 14.46
N ALA A 64 -5.51 -3.25 14.39
CA ALA A 64 -6.21 -3.76 13.22
C ALA A 64 -7.48 -2.94 12.97
N LEU A 65 -7.71 -2.62 11.70
CA LEU A 65 -8.98 -2.01 11.28
C LEU A 65 -10.10 -3.04 11.34
N LEU A 66 -11.25 -2.61 11.81
CA LEU A 66 -12.46 -3.44 11.92
C LEU A 66 -13.62 -2.79 11.15
N PRO A 67 -14.61 -3.58 10.68
CA PRO A 67 -15.84 -3.01 10.16
C PRO A 67 -16.49 -2.06 11.16
N GLY A 68 -16.89 -0.87 10.67
CA GLY A 68 -17.43 0.21 11.50
C GLY A 68 -16.40 1.22 12.03
N ASP A 69 -15.09 0.95 11.85
CA ASP A 69 -14.07 1.97 12.09
C ASP A 69 -14.16 3.09 11.04
N GLU A 70 -13.80 4.29 11.44
CA GLU A 70 -13.87 5.49 10.61
C GLU A 70 -12.50 5.82 10.02
N ILE A 71 -12.49 6.12 8.71
CA ILE A 71 -11.29 6.53 7.97
C ILE A 71 -11.55 7.91 7.34
N ILE A 72 -10.73 8.87 7.70
CA ILE A 72 -10.81 10.23 7.14
C ILE A 72 -10.33 10.22 5.69
N THR A 73 -11.11 10.84 4.81
CA THR A 73 -10.81 10.94 3.38
C THR A 73 -11.46 12.20 2.78
N VAL A 74 -11.39 12.38 1.46
CA VAL A 74 -12.04 13.47 0.72
C VAL A 74 -12.97 12.92 -0.35
N ALA A 75 -14.07 13.65 -0.65
CA ALA A 75 -14.98 13.28 -1.73
C ALA A 75 -14.45 13.68 -3.12
N ALA A 76 -13.62 14.72 -3.18
CA ALA A 76 -12.99 15.18 -4.42
C ALA A 76 -11.72 14.37 -4.69
N GLY A 77 -11.86 13.15 -5.19
CA GLY A 77 -10.76 12.24 -5.46
C GLY A 77 -11.19 11.05 -6.32
N PHE A 78 -10.24 10.16 -6.56
CA PHE A 78 -10.51 8.97 -7.38
C PHE A 78 -11.23 7.90 -6.55
N PRO A 79 -12.22 7.19 -7.10
CA PRO A 79 -13.03 6.23 -6.34
C PRO A 79 -12.21 5.14 -5.66
N THR A 80 -11.10 4.69 -6.26
CA THR A 80 -10.31 3.58 -5.73
C THR A 80 -9.50 3.91 -4.48
N THR A 81 -9.37 5.20 -4.13
CA THR A 81 -8.87 5.63 -2.81
C THR A 81 -9.88 5.30 -1.70
N ILE A 82 -11.18 5.29 -2.03
CA ILE A 82 -12.29 5.14 -1.06
C ILE A 82 -12.86 3.71 -1.07
N ASN A 83 -12.90 3.08 -2.23
CA ASN A 83 -13.56 1.77 -2.40
C ASN A 83 -13.08 0.69 -1.41
N PRO A 84 -11.77 0.55 -1.08
CA PRO A 84 -11.32 -0.43 -0.10
C PRO A 84 -11.96 -0.26 1.28
N LEU A 85 -12.20 0.99 1.70
CA LEU A 85 -12.84 1.31 2.98
C LEU A 85 -14.25 0.73 3.02
N ILE A 86 -15.03 1.02 1.97
CA ILE A 86 -16.42 0.60 1.84
C ILE A 86 -16.52 -0.92 1.71
N GLN A 87 -15.66 -1.53 0.89
CA GLN A 87 -15.65 -2.98 0.68
C GLN A 87 -15.37 -3.76 1.97
N PHE A 88 -14.52 -3.23 2.83
CA PHE A 88 -14.23 -3.86 4.13
C PHE A 88 -15.31 -3.56 5.19
N GLY A 89 -16.15 -2.55 4.97
CA GLY A 89 -17.18 -2.11 5.93
C GLY A 89 -16.70 -1.02 6.90
N CYS A 90 -15.60 -0.34 6.61
CA CYS A 90 -15.24 0.90 7.29
C CYS A 90 -16.12 2.06 6.82
N ILE A 91 -16.18 3.10 7.62
CA ILE A 91 -16.98 4.30 7.36
C ILE A 91 -16.05 5.41 6.85
N PRO A 92 -16.17 5.84 5.58
CA PRO A 92 -15.43 7.00 5.10
C PRO A 92 -16.00 8.28 5.75
N VAL A 93 -15.12 9.04 6.40
CA VAL A 93 -15.44 10.36 6.95
C VAL A 93 -14.91 11.42 5.99
N PHE A 94 -15.82 12.03 5.24
CA PHE A 94 -15.47 13.00 4.22
C PHE A 94 -15.19 14.36 4.80
N ILE A 95 -14.02 14.92 4.49
CA ILE A 95 -13.66 16.30 4.77
C ILE A 95 -13.60 17.04 3.43
N ASP A 96 -14.06 18.28 3.45
CA ASP A 96 -14.04 19.14 2.28
C ASP A 96 -12.60 19.52 1.87
N ILE A 97 -12.45 19.99 0.67
CA ILE A 97 -11.18 20.43 0.11
C ILE A 97 -10.98 21.94 0.28
N ASP A 98 -9.72 22.35 0.25
CA ASP A 98 -9.30 23.73 0.09
C ASP A 98 -9.22 24.08 -1.40
N LEU A 99 -10.04 25.01 -1.87
CA LEU A 99 -10.22 25.30 -3.29
C LEU A 99 -8.94 25.69 -4.03
N PRO A 100 -8.00 26.49 -3.47
CA PRO A 100 -6.76 26.80 -4.17
C PRO A 100 -5.87 25.60 -4.45
N THR A 101 -5.92 24.59 -3.58
CA THR A 101 -5.02 23.42 -3.64
C THR A 101 -5.72 22.15 -4.10
N TYR A 102 -7.03 22.08 -4.02
CA TYR A 102 -7.87 20.88 -4.18
C TYR A 102 -7.52 19.73 -3.22
N ASN A 103 -6.68 19.98 -2.25
CA ASN A 103 -6.35 19.04 -1.19
C ASN A 103 -7.29 19.19 0.00
N ILE A 104 -7.27 18.18 0.90
CA ILE A 104 -8.06 18.18 2.14
C ILE A 104 -7.84 19.47 2.97
N ASP A 105 -8.91 20.08 3.45
CA ASP A 105 -8.82 21.19 4.41
C ASP A 105 -8.35 20.68 5.78
N VAL A 106 -7.06 20.83 6.02
CA VAL A 106 -6.41 20.32 7.24
C VAL A 106 -6.98 20.91 8.54
N ASN A 107 -7.61 22.10 8.47
CA ASN A 107 -8.19 22.75 9.63
C ASN A 107 -9.48 22.05 10.14
N LYS A 108 -10.07 21.20 9.31
CA LYS A 108 -11.29 20.44 9.64
C LYS A 108 -11.00 19.03 10.14
N ILE A 109 -9.76 18.53 10.00
CA ILE A 109 -9.43 17.13 10.32
C ILE A 109 -9.64 16.84 11.80
N GLU A 110 -9.08 17.64 12.72
CA GLU A 110 -9.17 17.36 14.16
C GLU A 110 -10.60 17.33 14.68
N ALA A 111 -11.48 18.20 14.13
CA ALA A 111 -12.89 18.22 14.52
C ALA A 111 -13.66 16.97 14.06
N ALA A 112 -13.16 16.24 13.08
CA ALA A 112 -13.75 15.01 12.56
C ALA A 112 -13.21 13.73 13.25
N ILE A 113 -12.22 13.87 14.14
CA ILE A 113 -11.65 12.72 14.84
C ILE A 113 -12.55 12.35 16.03
N GLY A 114 -13.07 11.12 16.00
CA GLY A 114 -13.85 10.50 17.08
C GLY A 114 -13.18 9.25 17.62
N SER A 115 -13.85 8.57 18.54
CA SER A 115 -13.35 7.33 19.16
C SER A 115 -13.22 6.16 18.18
N LYS A 116 -13.96 6.22 17.06
CA LYS A 116 -13.93 5.21 16.00
C LYS A 116 -12.92 5.53 14.88
N THR A 117 -12.37 6.73 14.88
CA THR A 117 -11.40 7.12 13.83
C THR A 117 -10.10 6.36 14.03
N LYS A 118 -9.65 5.63 12.99
CA LYS A 118 -8.48 4.75 13.03
C LYS A 118 -7.43 5.09 11.97
N GLY A 119 -7.79 5.86 10.94
CA GLY A 119 -6.86 6.17 9.87
C GLY A 119 -7.25 7.35 9.01
N ILE A 120 -6.31 7.74 8.19
CA ILE A 120 -6.44 8.76 7.15
C ILE A 120 -5.96 8.11 5.85
N MET A 121 -6.78 8.12 4.80
CA MET A 121 -6.41 7.66 3.47
C MET A 121 -6.84 8.71 2.45
N ILE A 122 -5.88 9.39 1.88
CA ILE A 122 -6.10 10.55 0.99
C ILE A 122 -5.10 10.58 -0.13
N ALA A 123 -5.52 11.13 -1.28
CA ALA A 123 -4.65 11.32 -2.43
C ALA A 123 -4.00 12.71 -2.43
N HIS A 124 -2.82 12.80 -3.03
CA HIS A 124 -2.20 14.06 -3.42
C HIS A 124 -2.92 14.57 -4.67
N ALA A 125 -3.85 15.51 -4.49
CA ALA A 125 -4.75 15.95 -5.55
C ALA A 125 -3.98 16.46 -6.78
N LEU A 126 -4.20 15.81 -7.93
CA LEU A 126 -3.56 16.17 -9.21
C LEU A 126 -2.01 16.25 -9.12
N GLY A 127 -1.41 15.48 -8.24
CA GLY A 127 0.04 15.48 -8.00
C GLY A 127 0.53 16.60 -7.07
N ASN A 128 -0.37 17.44 -6.55
CA ASN A 128 -0.04 18.49 -5.62
C ASN A 128 -0.01 17.92 -4.18
N PRO A 129 1.14 17.95 -3.47
CA PRO A 129 1.22 17.41 -2.14
C PRO A 129 0.28 18.11 -1.16
N PHE A 130 -0.54 17.37 -0.44
CA PHE A 130 -1.30 17.92 0.68
C PHE A 130 -0.37 18.35 1.82
N ASN A 131 -0.87 19.06 2.83
CA ASN A 131 -0.05 19.52 3.96
C ASN A 131 0.43 18.35 4.83
N LEU A 132 1.47 17.68 4.36
CA LEU A 132 2.06 16.50 4.99
C LEU A 132 2.56 16.77 6.41
N LYS A 133 3.07 17.98 6.67
CA LYS A 133 3.52 18.36 8.03
C LYS A 133 2.37 18.28 9.04
N VAL A 134 1.24 18.87 8.72
CA VAL A 134 0.07 18.89 9.63
C VAL A 134 -0.54 17.49 9.73
N ILE A 135 -0.75 16.81 8.60
CA ILE A 135 -1.42 15.50 8.58
C ILE A 135 -0.59 14.43 9.30
N THR A 136 0.71 14.39 9.10
CA THR A 136 1.57 13.44 9.82
C THR A 136 1.61 13.72 11.33
N GLN A 137 1.54 15.00 11.72
CA GLN A 137 1.45 15.38 13.13
C GLN A 137 0.13 14.88 13.74
N ILE A 138 -1.01 15.14 13.08
CA ILE A 138 -2.34 14.68 13.51
C ILE A 138 -2.39 13.16 13.60
N ALA A 139 -1.93 12.46 12.56
CA ALA A 139 -1.92 11.00 12.54
C ALA A 139 -1.10 10.43 13.72
N LYS A 140 0.06 11.01 14.00
CA LYS A 140 0.89 10.60 15.13
C LYS A 140 0.25 10.92 16.49
N GLN A 141 -0.33 12.11 16.65
CA GLN A 141 -0.95 12.56 17.90
C GLN A 141 -2.16 11.69 18.28
N HIS A 142 -2.97 11.32 17.28
CA HIS A 142 -4.16 10.51 17.48
C HIS A 142 -3.94 9.02 17.22
N ASN A 143 -2.68 8.60 16.98
CA ASN A 143 -2.30 7.21 16.72
C ASN A 143 -3.09 6.58 15.54
N LEU A 144 -3.31 7.36 14.48
CA LEU A 144 -4.02 6.95 13.26
C LEU A 144 -3.04 6.36 12.24
N TRP A 145 -3.52 5.40 11.46
CA TRP A 145 -2.84 4.97 10.25
C TRP A 145 -2.87 6.09 9.19
N LEU A 146 -1.79 6.23 8.45
CA LEU A 146 -1.73 7.16 7.32
C LEU A 146 -1.35 6.42 6.04
N ILE A 147 -2.26 6.44 5.07
CA ILE A 147 -2.03 5.95 3.70
C ILE A 147 -2.03 7.15 2.75
N GLU A 148 -0.92 7.36 2.05
CA GLU A 148 -0.81 8.34 0.97
C GLU A 148 -1.19 7.66 -0.36
N ASP A 149 -2.30 8.05 -0.99
CA ASP A 149 -2.51 7.69 -2.39
C ASP A 149 -1.67 8.65 -3.24
N ASN A 150 -0.54 8.13 -3.72
CA ASN A 150 0.48 8.86 -4.44
C ASN A 150 0.45 8.57 -5.96
N CYS A 151 -0.67 8.04 -6.47
CA CYS A 151 -0.80 7.63 -7.87
C CYS A 151 -0.55 8.80 -8.83
N ASP A 152 -1.02 10.00 -8.51
CA ASP A 152 -0.82 11.21 -9.32
C ASP A 152 0.44 12.01 -8.94
N ALA A 153 1.23 11.58 -7.97
CA ALA A 153 2.29 12.39 -7.38
C ALA A 153 3.67 11.69 -7.36
N LEU A 154 3.92 10.75 -8.27
CA LEU A 154 5.25 10.12 -8.40
C LEU A 154 6.32 11.18 -8.65
N GLY A 155 7.27 11.29 -7.73
CA GLY A 155 8.38 12.23 -7.82
C GLY A 155 8.08 13.62 -7.26
N ALA A 156 6.83 13.94 -6.91
CA ALA A 156 6.52 15.18 -6.20
C ALA A 156 7.25 15.24 -4.85
N GLU A 157 7.56 16.44 -4.40
CA GLU A 157 8.31 16.67 -3.16
C GLU A 157 7.57 17.64 -2.23
N TYR A 158 7.64 17.35 -0.95
CA TYR A 158 7.19 18.23 0.12
C TYR A 158 8.35 18.50 1.07
N GLN A 159 8.78 19.76 1.14
CA GLN A 159 9.93 20.19 1.97
C GLN A 159 11.20 19.36 1.71
N GLY A 160 11.52 19.11 0.43
CA GLY A 160 12.72 18.39 0.01
C GLY A 160 12.69 16.86 0.21
N LYS A 161 11.53 16.30 0.54
CA LYS A 161 11.31 14.86 0.69
C LYS A 161 10.20 14.39 -0.23
N LYS A 162 10.39 13.28 -0.92
CA LYS A 162 9.39 12.77 -1.86
C LYS A 162 8.11 12.33 -1.17
N THR A 163 6.97 12.65 -1.78
CA THR A 163 5.67 12.12 -1.39
C THR A 163 5.68 10.59 -1.47
N GLY A 164 4.79 9.96 -0.70
CA GLY A 164 4.78 8.49 -0.55
C GLY A 164 5.76 7.97 0.50
N THR A 165 6.47 8.88 1.23
CA THR A 165 7.43 8.49 2.28
C THR A 165 7.05 9.01 3.67
N PHE A 166 5.92 9.65 3.82
CA PHE A 166 5.49 10.27 5.08
C PHE A 166 4.51 9.41 5.87
N GLY A 167 3.60 8.71 5.19
CA GLY A 167 2.64 7.79 5.80
C GLY A 167 3.25 6.43 6.17
N ASP A 168 2.45 5.57 6.80
CA ASP A 168 2.82 4.17 7.06
C ASP A 168 2.97 3.38 5.76
N LEU A 169 2.06 3.66 4.82
CA LEU A 169 1.99 3.09 3.48
C LEU A 169 1.73 4.20 2.46
N ALA A 170 2.12 3.98 1.23
CA ALA A 170 1.67 4.77 0.11
C ALA A 170 1.44 3.89 -1.13
N THR A 171 0.72 4.41 -2.11
CA THR A 171 0.38 3.67 -3.32
C THR A 171 0.79 4.41 -4.57
N LEU A 172 1.11 3.67 -5.61
CA LEU A 172 1.48 4.19 -6.92
C LEU A 172 0.69 3.47 -8.01
N SER A 173 0.45 4.17 -9.10
CA SER A 173 -0.12 3.61 -10.32
C SER A 173 0.83 3.83 -11.50
N PHE A 174 0.91 2.83 -12.35
CA PHE A 174 1.66 2.85 -13.61
C PHE A 174 0.74 2.64 -14.81
N TYR A 175 -0.53 3.06 -14.65
CA TYR A 175 -1.51 3.17 -15.74
C TYR A 175 -1.00 4.17 -16.81
N PRO A 176 -1.36 4.03 -18.08
CA PRO A 176 -0.82 4.86 -19.18
C PRO A 176 -0.90 6.38 -19.00
N ALA A 177 -1.88 6.87 -18.26
CA ALA A 177 -2.04 8.31 -18.01
C ALA A 177 -1.12 8.89 -16.94
N HIS A 178 -0.43 8.04 -16.15
CA HIS A 178 0.45 8.50 -15.07
C HIS A 178 1.88 8.81 -15.57
N HIS A 179 2.76 9.25 -14.66
CA HIS A 179 4.11 9.77 -14.94
C HIS A 179 5.02 8.75 -15.65
N ILE A 180 4.91 7.48 -15.31
CA ILE A 180 5.51 6.34 -16.00
C ILE A 180 4.47 5.25 -16.17
N THR A 181 4.59 4.42 -17.18
CA THR A 181 3.60 3.37 -17.44
C THR A 181 4.23 1.99 -17.62
N MET A 182 3.51 0.98 -17.16
CA MET A 182 3.77 -0.43 -17.44
C MET A 182 2.70 -1.03 -18.37
N GLY A 183 1.86 -0.18 -19.04
CA GLY A 183 0.59 -0.59 -19.60
C GLY A 183 -0.46 -0.67 -18.49
N GLU A 184 -0.36 -1.64 -17.62
CA GLU A 184 -1.03 -1.71 -16.30
C GLU A 184 0.00 -2.07 -15.25
N GLY A 185 -0.12 -1.47 -14.07
CA GLY A 185 0.77 -1.72 -12.95
C GLY A 185 0.52 -0.78 -11.78
N GLY A 186 1.04 -1.14 -10.64
CA GLY A 186 1.03 -0.31 -9.44
C GLY A 186 2.05 -0.80 -8.43
N ALA A 187 2.20 -0.06 -7.35
CA ALA A 187 3.06 -0.45 -6.24
C ALA A 187 2.51 0.02 -4.90
N VAL A 188 2.76 -0.75 -3.87
CA VAL A 188 2.62 -0.32 -2.48
C VAL A 188 4.01 0.04 -1.96
N LEU A 189 4.17 1.27 -1.51
CA LEU A 189 5.34 1.73 -0.79
C LEU A 189 5.15 1.47 0.70
N VAL A 190 6.06 0.75 1.30
CA VAL A 190 5.98 0.36 2.71
C VAL A 190 7.00 1.17 3.51
N ASN A 191 6.55 2.08 4.35
CA ASN A 191 7.39 2.89 5.22
C ASN A 191 7.46 2.34 6.65
N ASN A 192 6.44 1.61 7.07
CA ASN A 192 6.41 0.88 8.33
C ASN A 192 6.79 -0.59 8.10
N ARG A 193 8.01 -0.97 8.46
CA ARG A 193 8.55 -2.32 8.19
C ARG A 193 7.67 -3.47 8.72
N ARG A 194 6.87 -3.23 9.76
CA ARG A 194 5.96 -4.24 10.30
C ARG A 194 4.84 -4.62 9.35
N LEU A 195 4.53 -3.75 8.38
CA LEU A 195 3.49 -3.98 7.40
C LEU A 195 3.98 -4.75 6.16
N ASN A 196 5.29 -4.91 5.98
CA ASN A 196 5.84 -5.50 4.76
C ASN A 196 5.32 -6.92 4.49
N SER A 197 5.42 -7.79 5.49
CA SER A 197 4.92 -9.17 5.36
C SER A 197 3.40 -9.23 5.20
N LEU A 198 2.68 -8.27 5.78
CA LEU A 198 1.22 -8.19 5.63
C LEU A 198 0.83 -7.78 4.21
N VAL A 199 1.46 -6.75 3.65
CA VAL A 199 1.20 -6.34 2.27
C VAL A 199 1.52 -7.49 1.31
N LEU A 200 2.64 -8.19 1.50
CA LEU A 200 2.99 -9.38 0.72
C LEU A 200 1.93 -10.49 0.87
N SER A 201 1.47 -10.75 2.09
CA SER A 201 0.43 -11.75 2.34
C SER A 201 -0.86 -11.42 1.59
N PHE A 202 -1.35 -10.19 1.72
CA PHE A 202 -2.58 -9.77 1.02
C PHE A 202 -2.42 -9.74 -0.50
N ARG A 203 -1.24 -9.36 -1.03
CA ARG A 203 -0.95 -9.47 -2.45
C ARG A 203 -1.00 -10.93 -2.94
N ASP A 204 -0.50 -11.84 -2.13
CA ASP A 204 -0.30 -13.25 -2.47
C ASP A 204 -1.38 -14.15 -1.83
N TRP A 205 -2.66 -13.80 -2.03
CA TRP A 205 -3.85 -14.58 -1.63
C TRP A 205 -4.02 -14.81 -0.13
N GLY A 206 -3.43 -14.00 0.72
CA GLY A 206 -3.45 -14.18 2.18
C GLY A 206 -2.45 -15.22 2.70
N ARG A 207 -1.49 -15.61 1.87
CA ARG A 207 -0.45 -16.59 2.21
C ARG A 207 0.46 -16.07 3.32
N ASP A 208 0.77 -16.92 4.29
CA ASP A 208 1.69 -16.57 5.39
C ASP A 208 3.17 -16.62 4.98
N CYS A 209 3.50 -17.33 3.91
CA CYS A 209 4.86 -17.41 3.37
C CYS A 209 5.26 -16.10 2.67
N TYR A 210 6.43 -15.58 3.02
CA TYR A 210 7.03 -14.35 2.47
C TYR A 210 8.29 -14.60 1.63
N CYS A 211 8.54 -15.85 1.24
CA CYS A 211 9.62 -16.17 0.30
C CYS A 211 9.36 -15.53 -1.06
N GLU A 212 10.42 -15.04 -1.69
CA GLU A 212 10.32 -14.48 -3.04
C GLU A 212 9.74 -15.50 -4.02
N THR A 213 9.02 -15.01 -5.03
CA THR A 213 8.46 -15.85 -6.08
C THR A 213 9.56 -16.61 -6.80
N GLY A 214 9.39 -17.93 -6.96
CA GLY A 214 10.41 -18.81 -7.54
C GLY A 214 11.53 -19.26 -6.59
N CYS A 215 11.58 -18.71 -5.37
CA CYS A 215 12.57 -19.07 -4.36
C CYS A 215 11.89 -19.80 -3.20
N ASP A 216 12.07 -21.10 -3.10
CA ASP A 216 11.50 -21.89 -2.02
C ASP A 216 12.43 -21.93 -0.80
N ASN A 217 11.82 -21.91 0.39
CA ASN A 217 12.50 -22.10 1.67
C ASN A 217 13.65 -21.11 1.95
N THR A 218 13.58 -19.88 1.43
CA THR A 218 14.59 -18.85 1.70
C THR A 218 14.64 -18.44 3.18
N CYS A 219 13.56 -18.65 3.94
CA CYS A 219 13.52 -18.47 5.39
C CYS A 219 14.19 -19.62 6.18
N GLY A 220 14.51 -20.77 5.55
CA GLY A 220 15.03 -21.97 6.18
C GLY A 220 14.04 -22.66 7.13
N LYS A 221 12.75 -22.32 7.08
CA LYS A 221 11.74 -22.74 8.05
C LYS A 221 10.47 -23.32 7.43
N ARG A 222 10.51 -23.70 6.17
CA ARG A 222 9.32 -24.12 5.42
C ARG A 222 8.52 -25.23 6.14
N PHE A 223 9.19 -26.15 6.79
CA PHE A 223 8.61 -27.32 7.48
C PHE A 223 8.84 -27.30 8.99
N GLU A 224 9.30 -26.19 9.56
CA GLU A 224 9.66 -26.09 10.99
C GLU A 224 8.62 -25.29 11.80
N TRP A 225 7.35 -25.37 11.42
CA TRP A 225 6.28 -24.63 12.07
C TRP A 225 5.23 -25.57 12.67
N GLN A 226 4.72 -25.15 13.83
CA GLN A 226 3.48 -25.64 14.39
C GLN A 226 2.41 -24.56 14.20
N MET A 227 1.40 -24.84 13.41
CA MET A 227 0.32 -23.89 13.10
C MET A 227 -1.01 -24.45 13.62
N GLY A 228 -1.44 -23.95 14.80
CA GLY A 228 -2.67 -24.43 15.44
C GLY A 228 -2.67 -25.95 15.58
N ASP A 229 -3.75 -26.59 15.14
CA ASP A 229 -3.96 -28.04 15.21
C ASP A 229 -3.40 -28.81 14.01
N LEU A 230 -2.72 -28.15 13.08
CA LEU A 230 -2.10 -28.83 11.92
C LEU A 230 -0.92 -29.68 12.40
N PRO A 231 -0.61 -30.80 11.68
CA PRO A 231 0.57 -31.60 11.98
C PRO A 231 1.85 -30.75 11.96
N TYR A 232 2.78 -31.02 12.88
CA TYR A 232 4.11 -30.41 12.83
C TYR A 232 4.78 -30.72 11.48
N GLY A 233 5.44 -29.73 10.90
CA GLY A 233 6.07 -29.87 9.58
C GLY A 233 5.11 -29.71 8.42
N PHE A 234 3.87 -29.24 8.65
CA PHE A 234 3.00 -28.83 7.56
C PHE A 234 3.68 -27.74 6.72
N ASP A 235 3.56 -27.83 5.39
CA ASP A 235 4.23 -26.89 4.49
C ASP A 235 3.71 -25.47 4.69
N HIS A 236 4.53 -24.61 5.30
CA HIS A 236 4.21 -23.21 5.58
C HIS A 236 3.79 -22.41 4.34
N LYS A 237 4.29 -22.81 3.16
CA LYS A 237 3.94 -22.17 1.88
C LYS A 237 2.43 -22.23 1.56
N TYR A 238 1.72 -23.21 2.10
CA TYR A 238 0.29 -23.42 1.86
C TYR A 238 -0.59 -23.05 3.06
N ILE A 239 -0.08 -22.23 3.95
CA ILE A 239 -0.85 -21.67 5.07
C ILE A 239 -1.34 -20.28 4.65
N TYR A 240 -2.64 -20.05 4.81
CA TYR A 240 -3.31 -18.80 4.49
C TYR A 240 -3.91 -18.23 5.77
N THR A 241 -3.43 -17.05 6.18
CA THR A 241 -3.84 -16.38 7.43
C THR A 241 -4.72 -15.17 7.18
N HIS A 242 -4.84 -14.76 5.92
CA HIS A 242 -5.67 -13.64 5.48
C HIS A 242 -6.51 -14.05 4.27
N ILE A 243 -7.47 -13.18 3.92
CA ILE A 243 -8.20 -13.22 2.64
C ILE A 243 -7.59 -12.12 1.77
N GLY A 244 -6.77 -12.51 0.81
CA GLY A 244 -6.06 -11.59 -0.07
C GLY A 244 -6.57 -11.63 -1.50
#